data_1968e481db083bdccb3349c0686cd8d5
#
_entry.id   1968e481db083bdccb3349c0686cd8d5
#
_cell.length_a   1.000
_cell.length_b   1.000
_cell.length_c   1.000
_cell.angle_alpha   90.00
_cell.angle_beta   90.00
_cell.angle_gamma   90.00
#
_symmetry.space_group_name_H-M   'P 1'
#
loop_
_entity.id
_entity.type
_entity.pdbx_description
1 polymer ?
#
loop_
_entity_poly.entity_id
_entity_poly.type
_entity_poly.pdbx_seq_one_letter_code
_entity_poly.pdbx_strand_id
1 'polypeptide(L)'
;METKEEKQLKLDKRYIRMASIWAENSYCERRQVGALIVKDKMIISDGYNGTPAGFENVCEDDNGVTKPYVLHAEANAITKIARSNNSSDGRSEERRGGKE
;
A
#
# COMPACT_ATOMS: atom_id res chain seq x y z
N MET A 1 4.10 -33.41 -6.65
CA MET A 1 2.95 -32.47 -6.76
C MET A 1 2.97 -31.48 -5.61
N GLU A 2 2.69 -30.24 -5.90
CA GLU A 2 2.68 -29.21 -4.85
C GLU A 2 1.52 -29.35 -3.91
N THR A 3 1.78 -29.16 -2.62
CA THR A 3 0.72 -29.06 -1.61
C THR A 3 0.08 -27.68 -1.67
N LYS A 4 -1.05 -27.52 -0.98
CA LYS A 4 -1.72 -26.22 -0.83
C LYS A 4 -0.80 -25.22 -0.14
N GLU A 5 -0.08 -25.68 0.88
CA GLU A 5 0.84 -24.84 1.65
C GLU A 5 1.99 -24.34 0.77
N GLU A 6 2.52 -25.20 -0.09
CA GLU A 6 3.61 -24.82 -1.00
C GLU A 6 3.13 -23.78 -2.02
N LYS A 7 1.93 -23.96 -2.55
CA LYS A 7 1.34 -22.98 -3.48
C LYS A 7 1.12 -21.64 -2.80
N GLN A 8 0.61 -21.67 -1.58
CA GLN A 8 0.36 -20.43 -0.84
C GLN A 8 1.67 -19.71 -0.54
N LEU A 9 2.71 -20.46 -0.17
CA LEU A 9 4.02 -19.87 0.10
C LEU A 9 4.61 -19.19 -1.15
N LYS A 10 4.47 -19.82 -2.29
CA LYS A 10 4.93 -19.19 -3.56
C LYS A 10 4.18 -17.90 -3.84
N LEU A 11 2.87 -17.91 -3.62
CA LEU A 11 2.04 -16.74 -3.83
C LEU A 11 2.42 -15.62 -2.86
N ASP A 12 2.62 -15.96 -1.59
CA ASP A 12 3.03 -14.99 -0.57
C ASP A 12 4.36 -14.33 -0.92
N LYS A 13 5.31 -15.11 -1.41
CA LYS A 13 6.60 -14.58 -1.84
C LYS A 13 6.47 -13.62 -3.02
N ARG A 14 5.54 -13.90 -3.92
CA ARG A 14 5.26 -13.00 -5.05
C ARG A 14 4.64 -11.70 -4.59
N TYR A 15 3.70 -11.77 -3.65
CA TYR A 15 3.11 -10.57 -3.07
C TYR A 15 4.18 -9.71 -2.38
N ILE A 16 5.11 -10.33 -1.65
CA ILE A 16 6.19 -9.62 -0.99
C ILE A 16 7.09 -8.92 -2.01
N ARG A 17 7.40 -9.60 -3.13
CA ARG A 17 8.18 -8.97 -4.20
C ARG A 17 7.45 -7.80 -4.83
N MET A 18 6.13 -7.93 -5.03
CA MET A 18 5.32 -6.83 -5.55
C MET A 18 5.32 -5.65 -4.60
N ALA A 19 5.17 -5.90 -3.30
CA ALA A 19 5.23 -4.85 -2.29
C ALA A 19 6.60 -4.17 -2.29
N SER A 20 7.68 -4.94 -2.46
CA SER A 20 9.04 -4.39 -2.53
C SER A 20 9.21 -3.48 -3.74
N ILE A 21 8.65 -3.87 -4.87
CA ILE A 21 8.69 -3.02 -6.07
C ILE A 21 7.86 -1.75 -5.83
N TRP A 22 6.69 -1.91 -5.20
CA TRP A 22 5.82 -0.78 -4.93
C TRP A 22 6.46 0.23 -3.98
N ALA A 23 7.35 -0.25 -3.10
CA ALA A 23 8.11 0.59 -2.18
C ALA A 23 8.94 1.65 -2.92
N GLU A 24 9.30 1.39 -4.17
CA GLU A 24 10.10 2.33 -4.96
C GLU A 24 9.37 3.63 -5.26
N ASN A 25 8.06 3.66 -5.07
CA ASN A 25 7.28 4.89 -5.21
C ASN A 25 7.47 5.86 -4.03
N SER A 26 8.02 5.38 -2.91
CA SER A 26 8.20 6.20 -1.72
C SER A 26 9.29 7.24 -1.94
N TYR A 27 9.02 8.47 -1.50
CA TYR A 27 10.00 9.55 -1.53
C TYR A 27 10.87 9.58 -0.27
N CYS A 28 10.62 8.68 0.69
CA CYS A 28 11.40 8.61 1.91
C CYS A 28 12.79 8.09 1.57
N GLU A 29 13.83 8.78 2.06
CA GLU A 29 15.22 8.43 1.77
C GLU A 29 15.76 7.39 2.74
N ARG A 30 15.34 7.49 4.01
CA ARG A 30 15.85 6.62 5.04
C ARG A 30 15.38 5.17 4.86
N ARG A 31 14.14 4.98 4.43
CA ARG A 31 13.58 3.66 4.20
C ARG A 31 12.39 3.76 3.26
N GLN A 32 12.38 2.90 2.29
CA GLN A 32 11.24 2.76 1.38
C GLN A 32 10.54 1.45 1.70
N VAL A 33 9.25 1.52 1.99
CA VAL A 33 8.45 0.35 2.37
C VAL A 33 7.19 0.34 1.51
N GLY A 34 6.82 -0.85 1.05
CA GLY A 34 5.58 -1.06 0.33
C GLY A 34 4.70 -2.06 1.05
N ALA A 35 3.40 -1.97 0.84
CA ALA A 35 2.44 -2.89 1.42
C ALA A 35 1.33 -3.17 0.43
N LEU A 36 0.85 -4.42 0.46
CA LEU A 36 -0.34 -4.83 -0.29
C LEU A 36 -1.33 -5.41 0.69
N ILE A 37 -2.61 -5.14 0.48
CA ILE A 37 -3.67 -5.80 1.21
C ILE A 37 -4.32 -6.80 0.27
N VAL A 38 -4.36 -8.06 0.68
CA VAL A 38 -4.84 -9.17 -0.13
C VAL A 38 -6.03 -9.81 0.57
N LYS A 39 -7.08 -10.07 -0.19
CA LYS A 39 -8.26 -10.76 0.31
C LYS A 39 -8.74 -11.72 -0.78
N ASP A 40 -8.97 -12.98 -0.41
CA ASP A 40 -9.45 -14.00 -1.34
C ASP A 40 -8.57 -14.08 -2.59
N LYS A 41 -7.25 -14.03 -2.39
CA LYS A 41 -6.23 -14.08 -3.45
C LYS A 41 -6.29 -12.91 -4.42
N MET A 42 -6.94 -11.83 -4.00
CA MET A 42 -7.02 -10.60 -4.80
C MET A 42 -6.34 -9.46 -4.07
N ILE A 43 -5.55 -8.68 -4.79
CA ILE A 43 -4.97 -7.46 -4.25
C ILE A 43 -6.06 -6.40 -4.24
N ILE A 44 -6.47 -5.98 -3.05
CA ILE A 44 -7.54 -5.00 -2.90
C ILE A 44 -7.05 -3.61 -2.57
N SER A 45 -5.80 -3.47 -2.16
CA SER A 45 -5.20 -2.16 -1.95
C SER A 45 -3.69 -2.27 -1.91
N ASP A 46 -3.05 -1.15 -2.08
CA ASP A 46 -1.60 -1.02 -2.04
C ASP A 46 -1.24 0.29 -1.34
N GLY A 47 -0.01 0.36 -0.85
CA GLY A 47 0.48 1.57 -0.22
C GLY A 47 1.99 1.57 -0.13
N TYR A 48 2.54 2.74 0.12
CA TYR A 48 3.96 2.91 0.43
C TYR A 48 4.07 4.03 1.47
N ASN A 49 5.18 4.04 2.19
CA ASN A 49 5.34 5.02 3.24
C ASN A 49 5.57 6.42 2.65
N GLY A 50 5.09 7.43 3.34
CA GLY A 50 5.21 8.80 2.85
C GLY A 50 4.43 9.79 3.68
N THR A 51 4.51 11.04 3.26
CA THR A 51 3.81 12.13 3.94
C THR A 51 2.33 12.13 3.58
N PRO A 52 1.47 12.69 4.45
CA PRO A 52 0.04 12.80 4.14
C PRO A 52 -0.20 13.68 2.92
N ALA A 53 -1.36 13.50 2.29
CA ALA A 53 -1.76 14.31 1.14
C ALA A 53 -1.75 15.79 1.51
N GLY A 54 -1.16 16.60 0.64
CA GLY A 54 -1.05 18.05 0.85
C GLY A 54 0.21 18.49 1.57
N PHE A 55 0.97 17.56 2.14
CA PHE A 55 2.26 17.85 2.73
C PHE A 55 3.35 17.74 1.67
N GLU A 56 4.47 18.41 1.87
CA GLU A 56 5.57 18.25 0.92
C GLU A 56 6.14 16.82 1.01
N ASN A 57 6.66 16.32 -0.11
CA ASN A 57 7.14 14.95 -0.23
C ASN A 57 8.56 14.79 0.32
N VAL A 58 8.76 15.20 1.56
CA VAL A 58 10.04 15.08 2.26
C VAL A 58 9.79 14.43 3.61
N CYS A 59 10.24 13.19 3.73
CA CYS A 59 9.96 12.38 4.92
C CYS A 59 10.89 12.69 6.09
N GLU A 60 12.10 13.15 5.80
CA GLU A 60 13.13 13.34 6.82
C GLU A 60 13.39 14.82 7.06
N ASP A 61 13.79 15.16 8.29
CA ASP A 61 14.21 16.51 8.62
C ASP A 61 15.67 16.73 8.22
N ASP A 62 16.21 17.91 8.50
CA ASP A 62 17.59 18.27 8.13
C ASP A 62 18.63 17.36 8.75
N ASN A 63 18.29 16.65 9.82
CA ASN A 63 19.18 15.71 10.50
C ASN A 63 18.98 14.26 10.03
N GLY A 64 18.16 14.04 9.01
CA GLY A 64 17.89 12.70 8.49
C GLY A 64 16.92 11.87 9.33
N VAL A 65 16.23 12.50 10.28
CA VAL A 65 15.27 11.82 11.13
C VAL A 65 13.88 11.89 10.50
N THR A 66 13.20 10.74 10.46
CA THR A 66 11.85 10.67 9.89
C THR A 66 10.90 11.57 10.66
N LYS A 67 10.19 12.41 9.94
CA LYS A 67 9.22 13.35 10.53
C LYS A 67 8.06 12.57 11.17
N PRO A 68 7.52 13.07 12.29
CA PRO A 68 6.51 12.31 13.03
C PRO A 68 5.19 12.08 12.29
N TYR A 69 4.89 12.87 11.27
CA TYR A 69 3.64 12.71 10.52
C TYR A 69 3.76 11.81 9.29
N VAL A 70 4.92 11.20 9.07
CA VAL A 70 5.10 10.24 7.97
C VAL A 70 4.28 8.99 8.28
N LEU A 71 3.49 8.57 7.30
CA LEU A 71 2.60 7.42 7.45
C LEU A 71 3.29 6.15 6.98
N HIS A 72 3.01 5.06 7.68
CA HIS A 72 3.49 3.74 7.28
C HIS A 72 2.74 3.25 6.03
N ALA A 73 3.37 2.36 5.28
CA ALA A 73 2.80 1.83 4.05
C ALA A 73 1.44 1.16 4.29
N GLU A 74 1.31 0.41 5.37
CA GLU A 74 0.06 -0.28 5.72
C GLU A 74 -1.06 0.71 6.00
N ALA A 75 -0.75 1.79 6.73
CA ALA A 75 -1.73 2.83 7.04
C ALA A 75 -2.23 3.49 5.75
N ASN A 76 -1.34 3.73 4.80
CA ASN A 76 -1.74 4.32 3.53
C ASN A 76 -2.62 3.38 2.71
N ALA A 77 -2.32 2.07 2.73
CA ALA A 77 -3.14 1.08 2.04
C ALA A 77 -4.54 0.99 2.64
N ILE A 78 -4.63 1.02 3.97
CA ILE A 78 -5.92 0.99 4.67
C ILE A 78 -6.74 2.25 4.39
N THR A 79 -6.09 3.41 4.41
CA THR A 79 -6.75 4.69 4.11
C THR A 79 -7.31 4.69 2.69
N LYS A 80 -6.59 4.10 1.75
CA LYS A 80 -7.03 4.02 0.37
C LYS A 80 -8.32 3.20 0.24
N ILE A 81 -8.43 2.09 0.96
CA ILE A 81 -9.67 1.30 1.00
C ILE A 81 -10.81 2.12 1.60
N ALA A 82 -10.57 2.80 2.70
CA ALA A 82 -11.60 3.60 3.36
C ALA A 82 -12.13 4.68 2.43
N ARG A 83 -11.26 5.35 1.70
CA ARG A 83 -11.67 6.37 0.73
C ARG A 83 -12.48 5.77 -0.41
N SER A 84 -12.03 4.61 -0.90
CA SER A 84 -12.72 3.91 -1.99
C SER A 84 -14.13 3.53 -1.56
N ASN A 85 -14.29 3.00 -0.35
CA ASN A 85 -15.60 2.65 0.17
C ASN A 85 -16.51 3.87 0.30
N ASN A 86 -15.96 4.96 0.80
CA ASN A 86 -16.72 6.21 0.95
C ASN A 86 -17.13 6.78 -0.41
N SER A 87 -16.22 6.74 -1.39
CA SER A 87 -16.51 7.29 -2.71
C SER A 87 -17.44 6.42 -3.52
N SER A 88 -17.47 5.11 -3.27
CA SER A 88 -18.35 4.20 -3.97
C SER A 88 -19.74 4.12 -3.35
N ASP A 89 -19.91 4.70 -2.17
CA ASP A 89 -21.19 4.71 -1.50
C ASP A 89 -22.21 5.50 -2.29
N GLY A 90 -23.29 4.89 -2.55
CA GLY A 90 -24.35 5.53 -3.32
C GLY A 90 -24.22 5.36 -4.80
N ARG A 91 -23.27 4.60 -5.27
CA ARG A 91 -23.18 4.29 -6.66
C ARG A 91 -22.38 3.09 -6.94
N SER A 92 -22.19 3.01 -6.75
CA SER A 92 -21.54 1.95 -6.84
C SER A 92 -20.61 1.39 -7.22
N GLU A 93 -20.48 1.80 -7.20
CA GLU A 93 -19.66 1.25 -7.33
C GLU A 93 -18.74 0.78 -7.71
N GLU A 94 -18.78 0.94 -7.95
CA GLU A 94 -17.98 0.52 -8.16
C GLU A 94 -17.13 0.18 -8.50
N ARG A 95 -17.01 0.47 -8.89
CA ARG A 95 -16.26 0.19 -8.99
C ARG A 95 -15.34 -0.04 -9.19
N ARG A 96 -15.64 0.30 -9.49
CA ARG A 96 -14.96 0.17 -9.54
C ARG A 96 -14.13 -0.28 -9.90
N GLY A 97 -14.53 -0.09 -10.16
CA GLY A 97 -13.74 -0.39 -10.36
C GLY A 97 -13.10 -0.19 -11.12
N GLY A 98 -13.70 0.22 -11.41
CA GLY A 98 -13.13 0.46 -11.75
C GLY A 98 -12.83 1.13 -12.26
N LYS A 99 -13.00 1.81 -12.28
CA LYS A 99 -12.64 2.37 -12.21
C LYS A 99 -12.13 2.58 -11.92
N GLU A 100 -12.74 3.12 -11.58
CA GLU A 100 -12.35 3.35 -10.83
C GLU A 100 -11.88 3.37 -10.75
#